data_4c1cefb011f177802023fc45a805253d
#
_entry.id   4c1cefb011f177802023fc45a805253d
#
_cell.length_a   1.000
_cell.length_b   1.000
_cell.length_c   1.000
_cell.angle_alpha   90.00
_cell.angle_beta   90.00
_cell.angle_gamma   90.00
#
_symmetry.space_group_name_H-M   'P 1'
#
loop_
_entity.id
_entity.type
_entity.pdbx_description
1 polymer ?
#
loop_
_entity_poly.entity_id
_entity_poly.type
_entity_poly.pdbx_seq_one_letter_code
_entity_poly.pdbx_strand_id
1 'polypeptide(L)'
;MNVRLKRARELAGYAVQLTKDEGLPTMLKRGAGFVRRRCFGKRARYLPAKKVLEAQRAEMADKTAADCGLPTISILTPLYNTPEKYLREFLDSFVNQTAPNGQLCLADASDAEHADVKRIVEEYQTKNQRIVYKKIENKGIAANTNAAAELATGEYLALADHDDILAPHALYTMGKAILQLRAQGEPDGFLYSDEALFSKSIQRPMVAHFKPDYAPDYLLCCNYICHLAVFQKALWDEIGGERPECDGSQDHDLFLRLVEKTGGAAHVPQVLYYWRVHTGSTSGGTDAKPYVAAAAKKALADHLARTGRTGTVEDGLFPSTYRVKWDIVGDPKVSILIPNKDHTDDLEKCLHSIWTKTSWENFEVIVIENNSTDPATFTYYKEARQRYDGLQVVNYPQKGFNFSGINNFGRQYASGDYLLLLNNDVEVRNADWLTELLRQCAHPGGAAICGAELLYPDETLQHAGVVTGLGGYAGHSHKYRKAGGSGYMFRAATVQDFSAVTGACLLVKTSVWDEVGGLDEAFAVAFNDVDFCLRVRDAGYRIAWTPYAQLTHYESKSRGGDEKDPVKARRFAAEQQRLYAVHGKANILHDPYYNPNLTMDREDFSESNDLRGLKEGRITVQWRK
;
A
#
# COMPACT_ATOMS: atom_id res chain seq x y z
N MET A 1 -29.80 -0.44 -13.07
CA MET A 1 -29.55 1.03 -13.04
C MET A 1 -28.27 1.31 -13.79
N ASN A 2 -28.27 2.24 -14.76
CA ASN A 2 -27.13 2.45 -15.67
C ASN A 2 -25.88 2.88 -14.88
N VAL A 3 -24.75 2.17 -15.03
CA VAL A 3 -23.46 2.41 -14.36
C VAL A 3 -23.02 3.88 -14.47
N ARG A 4 -23.34 4.54 -15.59
CA ARG A 4 -23.05 5.96 -15.81
C ARG A 4 -23.84 6.89 -14.89
N LEU A 5 -25.10 6.56 -14.60
CA LEU A 5 -25.97 7.33 -13.68
C LEU A 5 -25.54 7.15 -12.22
N LYS A 6 -25.13 5.94 -11.83
CA LYS A 6 -24.58 5.66 -10.49
C LYS A 6 -23.32 6.48 -10.25
N ARG A 7 -22.36 6.45 -11.19
CA ARG A 7 -21.11 7.21 -11.10
C ARG A 7 -21.29 8.72 -11.11
N ALA A 8 -22.31 9.23 -11.85
CA ALA A 8 -22.64 10.65 -11.84
C ALA A 8 -23.18 11.12 -10.47
N ARG A 9 -24.00 10.29 -9.80
CA ARG A 9 -24.49 10.57 -8.44
C ARG A 9 -23.36 10.55 -7.40
N GLU A 10 -22.44 9.59 -7.49
CA GLU A 10 -21.26 9.51 -6.61
C GLU A 10 -20.37 10.76 -6.75
N LEU A 11 -20.13 11.20 -7.99
CA LEU A 11 -19.36 12.43 -8.25
C LEU A 11 -20.06 13.70 -7.77
N ALA A 12 -21.40 13.75 -7.89
CA ALA A 12 -22.19 14.87 -7.37
C ALA A 12 -22.16 14.91 -5.83
N GLY A 13 -22.31 13.75 -5.17
CA GLY A 13 -22.18 13.63 -3.72
C GLY A 13 -20.80 14.08 -3.22
N TYR A 14 -19.74 13.61 -3.87
CA TYR A 14 -18.37 14.04 -3.58
C TYR A 14 -18.18 15.56 -3.74
N ALA A 15 -18.70 16.15 -4.83
CA ALA A 15 -18.60 17.59 -5.04
C ALA A 15 -19.34 18.42 -3.98
N VAL A 16 -20.53 17.96 -3.54
CA VAL A 16 -21.30 18.61 -2.48
C VAL A 16 -20.54 18.55 -1.15
N GLN A 17 -20.00 17.37 -0.80
CA GLN A 17 -19.27 17.19 0.44
C GLN A 17 -17.98 18.03 0.44
N LEU A 18 -17.22 17.97 -0.65
CA LEU A 18 -16.00 18.77 -0.83
C LEU A 18 -16.27 20.28 -0.71
N THR A 19 -17.44 20.75 -1.22
CA THR A 19 -17.83 22.15 -1.10
C THR A 19 -18.13 22.55 0.34
N LYS A 20 -18.71 21.64 1.12
CA LYS A 20 -19.00 21.88 2.56
C LYS A 20 -17.73 21.95 3.38
N ASP A 21 -16.74 21.10 3.09
CA ASP A 21 -15.56 20.91 3.92
C ASP A 21 -14.39 21.81 3.51
N GLU A 22 -14.14 21.95 2.20
CA GLU A 22 -12.98 22.67 1.66
C GLU A 22 -13.35 23.94 0.86
N GLY A 23 -14.64 24.24 0.75
CA GLY A 23 -15.16 25.43 0.06
C GLY A 23 -15.30 25.30 -1.45
N LEU A 24 -16.15 26.17 -2.01
CA LEU A 24 -16.49 26.21 -3.43
C LEU A 24 -15.28 26.41 -4.37
N PRO A 25 -14.26 27.25 -4.05
CA PRO A 25 -13.09 27.39 -4.90
C PRO A 25 -12.29 26.11 -5.10
N THR A 26 -12.11 25.32 -4.04
CA THR A 26 -11.40 24.03 -4.10
C THR A 26 -12.18 23.01 -4.93
N MET A 27 -13.51 22.93 -4.72
CA MET A 27 -14.38 22.08 -5.53
C MET A 27 -14.31 22.44 -7.02
N LEU A 28 -14.37 23.74 -7.36
CA LEU A 28 -14.30 24.21 -8.75
C LEU A 28 -12.93 23.90 -9.39
N LYS A 29 -11.83 24.09 -8.67
CA LYS A 29 -10.47 23.74 -9.12
C LYS A 29 -10.34 22.24 -9.40
N ARG A 30 -10.82 21.40 -8.48
CA ARG A 30 -10.81 19.93 -8.64
C ARG A 30 -11.76 19.47 -9.75
N GLY A 31 -12.95 20.06 -9.85
CA GLY A 31 -13.92 19.82 -10.92
C GLY A 31 -13.40 20.19 -12.31
N ALA A 32 -12.80 21.35 -12.46
CA ALA A 32 -12.17 21.79 -13.71
C ALA A 32 -11.01 20.85 -14.12
N GLY A 33 -10.20 20.41 -13.17
CA GLY A 33 -9.15 19.41 -13.40
C GLY A 33 -9.70 18.07 -13.89
N PHE A 34 -10.82 17.60 -13.30
CA PHE A 34 -11.49 16.38 -13.72
C PHE A 34 -12.06 16.47 -15.15
N VAL A 35 -12.79 17.55 -15.46
CA VAL A 35 -13.35 17.80 -16.80
C VAL A 35 -12.26 17.92 -17.85
N ARG A 36 -11.20 18.70 -17.57
CA ARG A 36 -10.06 18.87 -18.47
C ARG A 36 -9.41 17.52 -18.81
N ARG A 37 -9.21 16.62 -17.82
CA ARG A 37 -8.66 15.27 -18.06
C ARG A 37 -9.60 14.40 -18.89
N ARG A 38 -10.90 14.40 -18.57
CA ARG A 38 -11.88 13.55 -19.25
C ARG A 38 -12.13 13.97 -20.70
N CYS A 39 -12.15 15.28 -20.97
CA CYS A 39 -12.48 15.83 -22.30
C CYS A 39 -11.24 16.07 -23.18
N PHE A 40 -10.09 16.38 -22.58
CA PHE A 40 -8.87 16.80 -23.28
C PHE A 40 -7.62 15.99 -22.90
N GLY A 41 -7.72 15.07 -21.94
CA GLY A 41 -6.60 14.24 -21.52
C GLY A 41 -6.18 13.31 -22.67
N LYS A 42 -4.96 13.49 -23.19
CA LYS A 42 -4.30 12.42 -23.95
C LYS A 42 -4.16 11.23 -23.00
N ARG A 43 -4.52 10.01 -23.44
CA ARG A 43 -4.23 8.81 -22.65
C ARG A 43 -2.75 8.82 -22.30
N ALA A 44 -2.45 8.62 -21.02
CA ALA A 44 -1.08 8.64 -20.54
C ALA A 44 -0.26 7.58 -21.25
N ARG A 45 0.95 7.94 -21.62
CA ARG A 45 1.97 7.02 -22.11
C ARG A 45 2.99 6.88 -21.00
N TYR A 46 3.18 5.67 -20.52
CA TYR A 46 4.13 5.39 -19.44
C TYR A 46 5.55 5.10 -19.96
N LEU A 47 5.77 5.23 -21.25
CA LEU A 47 7.08 5.05 -21.86
C LEU A 47 7.92 6.33 -21.78
N PRO A 48 9.24 6.21 -21.61
CA PRO A 48 10.16 7.32 -21.78
C PRO A 48 10.02 8.01 -23.15
N ALA A 49 10.45 9.27 -23.21
CA ALA A 49 10.50 9.99 -24.48
C ALA A 49 11.45 9.29 -25.47
N LYS A 50 11.12 9.34 -26.77
CA LYS A 50 11.91 8.66 -27.82
C LYS A 50 13.40 8.99 -27.74
N LYS A 51 13.75 10.27 -27.48
CA LYS A 51 15.13 10.72 -27.31
C LYS A 51 15.87 10.01 -26.14
N VAL A 52 15.15 9.64 -25.07
CA VAL A 52 15.73 8.92 -23.91
C VAL A 52 16.06 7.48 -24.32
N LEU A 53 15.13 6.79 -25.00
CA LEU A 53 15.36 5.44 -25.49
C LEU A 53 16.49 5.40 -26.53
N GLU A 54 16.59 6.42 -27.40
CA GLU A 54 17.69 6.58 -28.36
C GLU A 54 19.02 6.80 -27.65
N ALA A 55 19.06 7.62 -26.59
CA ALA A 55 20.27 7.84 -25.79
C ALA A 55 20.73 6.55 -25.09
N GLN A 56 19.80 5.77 -24.53
CA GLN A 56 20.12 4.47 -23.92
C GLN A 56 20.69 3.49 -24.97
N ARG A 57 20.10 3.42 -26.16
CA ARG A 57 20.64 2.59 -27.25
C ARG A 57 22.03 3.06 -27.69
N ALA A 58 22.26 4.36 -27.77
CA ALA A 58 23.58 4.91 -28.12
C ALA A 58 24.64 4.60 -27.04
N GLU A 59 24.26 4.67 -25.75
CA GLU A 59 25.15 4.28 -24.64
C GLU A 59 25.54 2.81 -24.70
N MET A 60 24.64 1.96 -25.20
CA MET A 60 24.80 0.51 -25.27
C MET A 60 25.20 0.01 -26.67
N ALA A 61 25.40 0.90 -27.63
CA ALA A 61 25.84 0.53 -28.97
C ALA A 61 27.19 -0.22 -28.91
N ASP A 62 27.31 -1.25 -29.73
CA ASP A 62 28.49 -2.10 -29.86
C ASP A 62 28.91 -2.84 -28.57
N LYS A 63 28.07 -2.82 -27.51
CA LYS A 63 28.29 -3.57 -26.28
C LYS A 63 27.55 -4.90 -26.29
N THR A 64 28.17 -5.88 -25.67
CA THR A 64 27.60 -7.20 -25.38
C THR A 64 27.02 -7.23 -23.96
N ALA A 65 26.36 -8.32 -23.60
CA ALA A 65 25.88 -8.54 -22.23
C ALA A 65 27.05 -8.57 -21.21
N ALA A 66 28.23 -9.01 -21.64
CA ALA A 66 29.39 -9.15 -20.76
C ALA A 66 30.13 -7.83 -20.49
N ASP A 67 30.09 -6.88 -21.44
CA ASP A 67 30.88 -5.63 -21.37
C ASP A 67 30.04 -4.35 -21.27
N CYS A 68 28.72 -4.47 -21.22
CA CYS A 68 27.84 -3.30 -21.09
C CYS A 68 27.89 -2.65 -19.70
N GLY A 69 28.53 -3.29 -18.71
CA GLY A 69 28.64 -2.81 -17.36
C GLY A 69 27.34 -2.87 -16.54
N LEU A 70 26.34 -3.58 -17.01
CA LEU A 70 25.08 -3.85 -16.30
C LEU A 70 25.01 -5.32 -15.84
N PRO A 71 24.42 -5.61 -14.67
CA PRO A 71 24.16 -6.99 -14.26
C PRO A 71 23.34 -7.74 -15.31
N THR A 72 23.66 -9.00 -15.55
CA THR A 72 22.93 -9.85 -16.51
C THR A 72 21.64 -10.37 -15.88
N ILE A 73 20.52 -10.23 -16.60
CA ILE A 73 19.19 -10.64 -16.14
C ILE A 73 18.67 -11.74 -17.07
N SER A 74 18.45 -12.95 -16.55
CA SER A 74 17.78 -14.03 -17.27
C SER A 74 16.28 -13.96 -17.04
N ILE A 75 15.50 -13.77 -18.11
CA ILE A 75 14.03 -13.73 -18.05
C ILE A 75 13.52 -15.15 -18.22
N LEU A 76 12.78 -15.63 -17.23
CA LEU A 76 12.19 -16.96 -17.20
C LEU A 76 10.77 -16.91 -17.75
N THR A 77 10.50 -17.67 -18.80
CA THR A 77 9.18 -17.68 -19.42
C THR A 77 8.76 -19.10 -19.80
N PRO A 78 7.81 -19.69 -19.08
CA PRO A 78 7.18 -20.93 -19.51
C PRO A 78 6.25 -20.65 -20.70
N LEU A 79 6.35 -21.44 -21.77
CA LEU A 79 5.46 -21.38 -22.93
C LEU A 79 4.45 -22.52 -22.85
N TYR A 80 3.17 -22.22 -23.10
CA TYR A 80 2.13 -23.23 -23.26
C TYR A 80 1.07 -22.76 -24.25
N ASN A 81 1.04 -23.39 -25.45
CA ASN A 81 0.06 -23.13 -26.51
C ASN A 81 -0.10 -21.65 -26.85
N THR A 82 1.01 -20.91 -26.85
CA THR A 82 1.01 -19.44 -26.98
C THR A 82 0.56 -19.04 -28.39
N PRO A 83 -0.48 -18.21 -28.55
CA PRO A 83 -0.88 -17.71 -29.87
C PRO A 83 0.28 -16.99 -30.58
N GLU A 84 0.52 -17.31 -31.87
CA GLU A 84 1.64 -16.76 -32.66
C GLU A 84 1.79 -15.23 -32.50
N LYS A 85 0.68 -14.48 -32.58
CA LYS A 85 0.70 -13.04 -32.45
C LYS A 85 1.30 -12.58 -31.13
N TYR A 86 0.92 -13.20 -30.01
CA TYR A 86 1.38 -12.80 -28.69
C TYR A 86 2.84 -13.21 -28.47
N LEU A 87 3.19 -14.43 -28.90
CA LEU A 87 4.55 -14.92 -28.85
C LEU A 87 5.50 -13.99 -29.60
N ARG A 88 5.15 -13.58 -30.83
CA ARG A 88 5.99 -12.65 -31.62
C ARG A 88 6.09 -11.28 -30.95
N GLU A 89 5.00 -10.72 -30.45
CA GLU A 89 5.01 -9.43 -29.74
C GLU A 89 5.88 -9.50 -28.47
N PHE A 90 5.83 -10.61 -27.73
CA PHE A 90 6.69 -10.85 -26.57
C PHE A 90 8.17 -10.94 -26.96
N LEU A 91 8.52 -11.79 -27.93
CA LEU A 91 9.89 -11.97 -28.44
C LEU A 91 10.45 -10.64 -29.00
N ASP A 92 9.65 -9.89 -29.76
CA ASP A 92 10.01 -8.56 -30.24
C ASP A 92 10.31 -7.60 -29.08
N SER A 93 9.56 -7.65 -28.00
CA SER A 93 9.77 -6.80 -26.82
C SER A 93 11.12 -7.08 -26.15
N PHE A 94 11.57 -8.32 -26.13
CA PHE A 94 12.89 -8.72 -25.65
C PHE A 94 14.01 -8.30 -26.62
N VAL A 95 13.86 -8.60 -27.91
CA VAL A 95 14.89 -8.29 -28.92
C VAL A 95 15.14 -6.79 -29.01
N ASN A 96 14.09 -5.97 -28.85
CA ASN A 96 14.13 -4.51 -28.94
C ASN A 96 14.46 -3.79 -27.64
N GLN A 97 14.94 -4.47 -26.60
CA GLN A 97 15.45 -3.82 -25.38
C GLN A 97 16.54 -2.79 -25.70
N THR A 98 16.61 -1.72 -24.91
CA THR A 98 17.63 -0.66 -25.09
C THR A 98 19.02 -1.07 -24.57
N ALA A 99 19.13 -2.17 -23.83
CA ALA A 99 20.39 -2.70 -23.31
C ALA A 99 20.52 -4.21 -23.61
N PRO A 100 21.75 -4.70 -23.81
CA PRO A 100 22.00 -6.10 -24.19
C PRO A 100 22.11 -7.05 -23.00
N ASN A 101 21.95 -6.60 -21.76
CA ASN A 101 22.20 -7.36 -20.53
C ASN A 101 21.15 -8.43 -20.20
N GLY A 102 20.31 -8.82 -21.15
CA GLY A 102 19.28 -9.84 -20.96
C GLY A 102 19.57 -11.15 -21.65
N GLN A 103 19.16 -12.24 -21.01
CA GLN A 103 18.99 -13.56 -21.59
C GLN A 103 17.50 -13.94 -21.49
N LEU A 104 16.92 -14.57 -22.53
CA LEU A 104 15.55 -15.06 -22.50
C LEU A 104 15.56 -16.59 -22.46
N CYS A 105 15.06 -17.17 -21.37
CA CYS A 105 15.02 -18.59 -21.10
C CYS A 105 13.59 -19.11 -21.31
N LEU A 106 13.37 -19.88 -22.37
CA LEU A 106 12.07 -20.37 -22.77
C LEU A 106 11.97 -21.89 -22.55
N ALA A 107 11.04 -22.29 -21.66
CA ALA A 107 10.68 -23.69 -21.46
C ALA A 107 9.31 -23.96 -22.11
N ASP A 108 9.28 -24.64 -23.22
CA ASP A 108 8.08 -24.86 -24.02
C ASP A 108 7.40 -26.18 -23.66
N ALA A 109 6.28 -26.09 -22.99
CA ALA A 109 5.40 -27.18 -22.61
C ALA A 109 4.19 -27.36 -23.57
N SER A 110 4.16 -26.66 -24.71
CA SER A 110 3.06 -26.72 -25.68
C SER A 110 2.85 -28.15 -26.21
N ASP A 111 1.62 -28.52 -26.52
CA ASP A 111 1.27 -29.80 -27.11
C ASP A 111 1.66 -29.90 -28.61
N ALA A 112 1.44 -31.06 -29.18
CA ALA A 112 1.84 -31.35 -30.58
C ALA A 112 1.05 -30.53 -31.62
N GLU A 113 -0.18 -30.06 -31.27
CA GLU A 113 -1.02 -29.26 -32.16
C GLU A 113 -0.49 -27.81 -32.28
N HIS A 114 0.36 -27.38 -31.36
CA HIS A 114 0.98 -26.06 -31.29
C HIS A 114 2.49 -26.09 -31.62
N ALA A 115 2.90 -26.95 -32.60
CA ALA A 115 4.29 -27.06 -33.04
C ALA A 115 4.86 -25.77 -33.68
N ASP A 116 4.00 -24.83 -34.04
CA ASP A 116 4.35 -23.48 -34.51
C ASP A 116 5.07 -22.65 -33.45
N VAL A 117 4.81 -22.87 -32.16
CA VAL A 117 5.52 -22.20 -31.04
C VAL A 117 7.03 -22.43 -31.18
N LYS A 118 7.46 -23.68 -31.31
CA LYS A 118 8.87 -24.02 -31.51
C LYS A 118 9.46 -23.34 -32.75
N ARG A 119 8.78 -23.47 -33.91
CA ARG A 119 9.23 -22.85 -35.16
C ARG A 119 9.44 -21.35 -35.04
N ILE A 120 8.52 -20.65 -34.37
CA ILE A 120 8.63 -19.21 -34.18
C ILE A 120 9.84 -18.88 -33.31
N VAL A 121 10.05 -19.59 -32.19
CA VAL A 121 11.22 -19.39 -31.35
C VAL A 121 12.52 -19.60 -32.09
N GLU A 122 12.62 -20.68 -32.89
CA GLU A 122 13.79 -20.98 -33.72
C GLU A 122 14.10 -19.85 -34.72
N GLU A 123 13.07 -19.23 -35.35
CA GLU A 123 13.24 -18.04 -36.19
C GLU A 123 13.92 -16.89 -35.48
N TYR A 124 13.62 -16.66 -34.18
CA TYR A 124 14.23 -15.59 -33.38
C TYR A 124 15.63 -15.98 -32.87
N GLN A 125 15.85 -17.25 -32.52
CA GLN A 125 17.18 -17.74 -32.11
C GLN A 125 18.24 -17.56 -33.21
N THR A 126 17.88 -17.75 -34.48
CA THR A 126 18.82 -17.52 -35.59
C THR A 126 19.33 -16.08 -35.67
N LYS A 127 18.57 -15.12 -35.11
CA LYS A 127 18.86 -13.70 -35.16
C LYS A 127 19.39 -13.17 -33.82
N ASN A 128 19.14 -13.89 -32.72
CA ASN A 128 19.49 -13.43 -31.37
C ASN A 128 19.88 -14.61 -30.46
N GLN A 129 21.18 -14.81 -30.27
CA GLN A 129 21.74 -15.91 -29.46
C GLN A 129 21.44 -15.79 -27.96
N ARG A 130 20.89 -14.66 -27.50
CA ARG A 130 20.45 -14.48 -26.11
C ARG A 130 19.13 -15.18 -25.79
N ILE A 131 18.44 -15.73 -26.79
CA ILE A 131 17.23 -16.53 -26.63
C ILE A 131 17.66 -18.00 -26.55
N VAL A 132 17.42 -18.62 -25.40
CA VAL A 132 17.66 -20.04 -25.18
C VAL A 132 16.33 -20.77 -25.00
N TYR A 133 16.24 -21.98 -25.55
CA TYR A 133 14.97 -22.71 -25.64
C TYR A 133 15.16 -24.18 -25.30
N LYS A 134 14.20 -24.74 -24.58
CA LYS A 134 14.11 -26.17 -24.27
C LYS A 134 12.66 -26.62 -24.39
N LYS A 135 12.42 -27.69 -25.19
CA LYS A 135 11.13 -28.38 -25.20
C LYS A 135 11.02 -29.25 -23.95
N ILE A 136 9.90 -29.18 -23.26
CA ILE A 136 9.64 -29.92 -22.02
C ILE A 136 8.25 -30.58 -22.06
N GLU A 137 8.00 -31.49 -21.14
CA GLU A 137 6.67 -31.99 -20.82
C GLU A 137 5.96 -30.98 -19.91
N ASN A 138 4.66 -30.76 -20.11
CA ASN A 138 3.86 -29.87 -19.23
C ASN A 138 3.64 -30.53 -17.86
N LYS A 139 4.17 -29.89 -16.82
CA LYS A 139 4.05 -30.31 -15.41
C LYS A 139 3.46 -29.24 -14.49
N GLY A 140 2.79 -28.25 -15.05
CA GLY A 140 2.27 -27.08 -14.34
C GLY A 140 3.20 -25.87 -14.43
N ILE A 141 2.65 -24.69 -14.09
CA ILE A 141 3.35 -23.42 -14.34
C ILE A 141 4.65 -23.32 -13.54
N ALA A 142 4.66 -23.65 -12.25
CA ALA A 142 5.85 -23.61 -11.41
C ALA A 142 6.95 -24.55 -11.92
N ALA A 143 6.61 -25.80 -12.25
CA ALA A 143 7.58 -26.76 -12.77
C ALA A 143 8.14 -26.33 -14.13
N ASN A 144 7.32 -25.72 -14.98
CA ASN A 144 7.74 -25.22 -16.28
C ASN A 144 8.64 -23.97 -16.13
N THR A 145 8.35 -23.07 -15.17
CA THR A 145 9.21 -21.92 -14.83
C THR A 145 10.55 -22.39 -14.27
N ASN A 146 10.55 -23.41 -13.39
CA ASN A 146 11.79 -24.02 -12.88
C ASN A 146 12.65 -24.60 -14.02
N ALA A 147 12.02 -25.24 -15.02
CA ALA A 147 12.75 -25.74 -16.20
C ALA A 147 13.32 -24.60 -17.07
N ALA A 148 12.69 -23.43 -17.11
CA ALA A 148 13.27 -22.25 -17.75
C ALA A 148 14.47 -21.71 -16.94
N ALA A 149 14.43 -21.78 -15.60
CA ALA A 149 15.53 -21.36 -14.74
C ALA A 149 16.79 -22.21 -14.90
N GLU A 150 16.66 -23.51 -15.27
CA GLU A 150 17.81 -24.37 -15.60
C GLU A 150 18.65 -23.83 -16.78
N LEU A 151 18.06 -23.01 -17.64
CA LEU A 151 18.73 -22.40 -18.79
C LEU A 151 19.42 -21.07 -18.43
N ALA A 152 19.13 -20.53 -17.25
CA ALA A 152 19.56 -19.19 -16.85
C ALA A 152 21.04 -19.13 -16.47
N THR A 153 21.76 -18.19 -17.08
CA THR A 153 23.17 -17.91 -16.81
C THR A 153 23.39 -16.51 -16.21
N GLY A 154 22.33 -15.71 -16.10
CA GLY A 154 22.41 -14.36 -15.56
C GLY A 154 22.60 -14.35 -14.05
N GLU A 155 23.16 -13.26 -13.55
CA GLU A 155 23.29 -13.00 -12.13
C GLU A 155 21.94 -12.80 -11.45
N TYR A 156 20.97 -12.25 -12.20
CA TYR A 156 19.60 -12.04 -11.78
C TYR A 156 18.62 -12.84 -12.65
N LEU A 157 17.50 -13.16 -12.05
CA LEU A 157 16.35 -13.76 -12.73
C LEU A 157 15.19 -12.76 -12.73
N ALA A 158 14.33 -12.84 -13.74
CA ALA A 158 13.07 -12.11 -13.82
C ALA A 158 11.97 -13.05 -14.32
N LEU A 159 10.74 -12.87 -13.81
CA LEU A 159 9.57 -13.61 -14.29
C LEU A 159 8.85 -12.81 -15.38
N ALA A 160 8.45 -13.48 -16.47
CA ALA A 160 7.60 -12.87 -17.48
C ALA A 160 6.68 -13.91 -18.14
N ASP A 161 5.42 -13.52 -18.36
CA ASP A 161 4.43 -14.34 -19.07
C ASP A 161 4.59 -14.21 -20.59
N HIS A 162 4.30 -15.30 -21.28
CA HIS A 162 4.55 -15.47 -22.72
C HIS A 162 3.62 -14.67 -23.65
N ASP A 163 2.58 -14.06 -23.12
CA ASP A 163 1.58 -13.27 -23.85
C ASP A 163 1.64 -11.77 -23.53
N ASP A 164 2.60 -11.35 -22.69
CA ASP A 164 2.80 -10.00 -22.22
C ASP A 164 3.88 -9.23 -23.01
N ILE A 165 4.21 -8.01 -22.57
CA ILE A 165 5.21 -7.18 -23.24
C ILE A 165 6.10 -6.49 -22.20
N LEU A 166 7.42 -6.62 -22.37
CA LEU A 166 8.39 -5.84 -21.63
C LEU A 166 8.49 -4.41 -22.19
N ALA A 167 8.58 -3.42 -21.31
CA ALA A 167 8.90 -2.07 -21.76
C ALA A 167 10.29 -2.04 -22.41
N PRO A 168 10.52 -1.24 -23.46
CA PRO A 168 11.78 -1.26 -24.21
C PRO A 168 13.02 -0.89 -23.38
N HIS A 169 12.84 -0.25 -22.24
CA HIS A 169 13.89 0.17 -21.31
C HIS A 169 13.96 -0.69 -20.04
N ALA A 170 13.22 -1.80 -19.97
CA ALA A 170 13.09 -2.59 -18.74
C ALA A 170 14.44 -3.10 -18.23
N LEU A 171 15.22 -3.77 -19.08
CA LEU A 171 16.51 -4.34 -18.70
C LEU A 171 17.56 -3.26 -18.36
N TYR A 172 17.59 -2.17 -19.12
CA TYR A 172 18.44 -1.02 -18.81
C TYR A 172 18.13 -0.44 -17.44
N THR A 173 16.84 -0.20 -17.19
CA THR A 173 16.37 0.44 -15.95
C THR A 173 16.65 -0.43 -14.73
N MET A 174 16.32 -1.73 -14.80
CA MET A 174 16.60 -2.67 -13.71
C MET A 174 18.10 -2.83 -13.47
N GLY A 175 18.91 -2.95 -14.53
CA GLY A 175 20.37 -3.01 -14.39
C GLY A 175 20.97 -1.77 -13.71
N LYS A 176 20.53 -0.57 -14.11
CA LYS A 176 20.96 0.69 -13.46
C LYS A 176 20.46 0.79 -12.01
N ALA A 177 19.23 0.34 -11.72
CA ALA A 177 18.68 0.33 -10.35
C ALA A 177 19.53 -0.57 -9.43
N ILE A 178 19.90 -1.77 -9.88
CA ILE A 178 20.79 -2.67 -9.14
C ILE A 178 22.12 -1.99 -8.84
N LEU A 179 22.76 -1.37 -9.84
CA LEU A 179 24.03 -0.66 -9.64
C LEU A 179 23.89 0.52 -8.67
N GLN A 180 22.74 1.21 -8.69
CA GLN A 180 22.46 2.30 -7.76
C GLN A 180 22.35 1.81 -6.32
N LEU A 181 21.64 0.70 -6.06
CA LEU A 181 21.55 0.06 -4.73
C LEU A 181 22.94 -0.34 -4.24
N ARG A 182 23.74 -1.01 -5.07
CA ARG A 182 25.14 -1.38 -4.74
C ARG A 182 25.99 -0.17 -4.37
N ALA A 183 25.88 0.91 -5.13
CA ALA A 183 26.62 2.13 -4.86
C ALA A 183 26.19 2.82 -3.56
N GLN A 184 24.95 2.61 -3.12
CA GLN A 184 24.41 3.10 -1.85
C GLN A 184 24.71 2.17 -0.67
N GLY A 185 25.25 0.95 -0.92
CA GLY A 185 25.44 -0.08 0.10
C GLY A 185 24.12 -0.72 0.56
N GLU A 186 23.07 -0.59 -0.24
CA GLU A 186 21.74 -1.15 0.05
C GLU A 186 21.60 -2.57 -0.54
N PRO A 187 20.76 -3.43 0.04
CA PRO A 187 20.48 -4.75 -0.50
C PRO A 187 19.90 -4.68 -1.92
N ASP A 188 20.41 -5.53 -2.81
CA ASP A 188 20.01 -5.62 -4.21
C ASP A 188 19.43 -7.01 -4.57
N GLY A 189 19.09 -7.80 -3.56
CA GLY A 189 18.65 -9.18 -3.73
C GLY A 189 17.29 -9.34 -4.39
N PHE A 190 16.37 -8.41 -4.20
CA PHE A 190 15.01 -8.45 -4.74
C PHE A 190 14.49 -7.05 -5.10
N LEU A 191 14.10 -6.86 -6.36
CA LEU A 191 13.54 -5.62 -6.89
C LEU A 191 12.22 -5.89 -7.62
N TYR A 192 11.34 -4.90 -7.68
CA TYR A 192 10.12 -4.94 -8.51
C TYR A 192 9.80 -3.57 -9.10
N SER A 193 9.01 -3.55 -10.17
CA SER A 193 8.57 -2.32 -10.84
C SER A 193 7.07 -2.15 -10.87
N ASP A 194 6.61 -0.97 -11.31
CA ASP A 194 5.23 -0.75 -11.71
C ASP A 194 4.89 -1.50 -13.00
N GLU A 195 3.60 -1.74 -13.24
CA GLU A 195 3.07 -2.39 -14.42
C GLU A 195 1.87 -1.63 -14.99
N ALA A 196 1.48 -1.94 -16.21
CA ALA A 196 0.27 -1.40 -16.80
C ALA A 196 -0.53 -2.46 -17.55
N LEU A 197 -1.83 -2.43 -17.40
CA LEU A 197 -2.74 -3.27 -18.18
C LEU A 197 -2.91 -2.70 -19.59
N PHE A 198 -2.92 -3.57 -20.60
CA PHE A 198 -3.22 -3.20 -21.97
C PHE A 198 -4.01 -4.31 -22.71
N SER A 199 -4.68 -3.95 -23.80
CA SER A 199 -5.40 -4.94 -24.62
C SER A 199 -4.92 -4.96 -26.08
N LYS A 200 -4.69 -3.80 -26.69
CA LYS A 200 -4.34 -3.68 -28.12
C LYS A 200 -2.94 -3.13 -28.36
N SER A 201 -2.46 -2.23 -27.52
CA SER A 201 -1.15 -1.59 -27.71
C SER A 201 -0.67 -0.95 -26.41
N ILE A 202 0.60 -1.11 -26.09
CA ILE A 202 1.28 -0.46 -24.96
C ILE A 202 1.37 1.06 -25.12
N GLN A 203 1.17 1.60 -26.32
CA GLN A 203 1.06 3.03 -26.57
C GLN A 203 -0.27 3.64 -26.05
N ARG A 204 -1.24 2.78 -25.72
CA ARG A 204 -2.56 3.15 -25.20
C ARG A 204 -2.98 2.19 -24.09
N PRO A 205 -2.23 2.17 -22.97
CA PRO A 205 -2.56 1.28 -21.87
C PRO A 205 -3.94 1.61 -21.29
N MET A 206 -4.51 0.65 -20.57
CA MET A 206 -5.82 0.79 -19.95
C MET A 206 -5.72 1.51 -18.60
N VAL A 207 -4.84 0.99 -17.73
CA VAL A 207 -4.59 1.48 -16.38
C VAL A 207 -3.17 1.07 -15.97
N ALA A 208 -2.48 1.92 -15.20
CA ALA A 208 -1.25 1.53 -14.54
C ALA A 208 -1.52 1.10 -13.09
N HIS A 209 -0.79 0.11 -12.65
CA HIS A 209 -0.65 -0.27 -11.26
C HIS A 209 0.64 0.38 -10.74
N PHE A 210 0.48 1.57 -10.16
CA PHE A 210 1.53 2.30 -9.46
C PHE A 210 1.61 1.78 -8.04
N LYS A 211 2.61 0.96 -7.78
CA LYS A 211 2.79 0.19 -6.54
C LYS A 211 3.40 1.06 -5.44
N PRO A 212 3.17 0.74 -4.16
CA PRO A 212 3.95 1.33 -3.07
C PRO A 212 5.38 0.78 -3.08
N ASP A 213 6.28 1.38 -2.31
CA ASP A 213 7.49 0.68 -1.86
C ASP A 213 7.09 -0.56 -1.05
N TYR A 214 8.06 -1.41 -0.68
CA TYR A 214 7.75 -2.66 -0.01
C TYR A 214 6.87 -2.43 1.23
N ALA A 215 5.73 -3.09 1.24
CA ALA A 215 4.67 -2.99 2.23
C ALA A 215 4.28 -4.42 2.69
N PRO A 216 4.88 -4.93 3.79
CA PRO A 216 4.75 -6.32 4.20
C PRO A 216 3.32 -6.73 4.53
N ASP A 217 2.54 -5.88 5.23
CA ASP A 217 1.17 -6.21 5.58
C ASP A 217 0.26 -6.25 4.34
N TYR A 218 0.53 -5.39 3.36
CA TYR A 218 -0.19 -5.41 2.10
C TYR A 218 0.17 -6.65 1.25
N LEU A 219 1.44 -7.09 1.24
CA LEU A 219 1.85 -8.32 0.53
C LEU A 219 1.17 -9.56 1.11
N LEU A 220 0.90 -9.60 2.40
CA LEU A 220 0.12 -10.67 3.02
C LEU A 220 -1.36 -10.66 2.64
N CYS A 221 -1.86 -9.53 2.15
CA CYS A 221 -3.26 -9.40 1.74
C CYS A 221 -3.49 -9.64 0.24
N CYS A 222 -2.51 -9.39 -0.61
CA CYS A 222 -2.57 -9.69 -2.04
C CYS A 222 -1.18 -9.62 -2.67
N ASN A 223 -0.97 -10.38 -3.74
CA ASN A 223 0.24 -10.25 -4.53
C ASN A 223 0.21 -8.97 -5.37
N TYR A 224 0.63 -7.84 -4.78
CA TYR A 224 0.71 -6.57 -5.50
C TYR A 224 2.01 -6.40 -6.31
N ILE A 225 3.02 -7.24 -6.04
CA ILE A 225 4.33 -7.16 -6.70
C ILE A 225 4.23 -7.60 -8.16
N CYS A 226 3.64 -8.78 -8.43
CA CYS A 226 3.43 -9.36 -9.76
C CYS A 226 4.64 -9.16 -10.70
N HIS A 227 4.53 -8.28 -11.70
CA HIS A 227 5.53 -8.02 -12.71
C HIS A 227 5.96 -6.54 -12.72
N LEU A 228 7.18 -6.17 -13.09
CA LEU A 228 8.33 -7.04 -13.32
C LEU A 228 9.07 -7.25 -11.98
N ALA A 229 9.22 -8.51 -11.57
CA ALA A 229 10.02 -8.88 -10.41
C ALA A 229 11.39 -9.34 -10.88
N VAL A 230 12.46 -8.84 -10.24
CA VAL A 230 13.87 -9.18 -10.53
C VAL A 230 14.58 -9.53 -9.23
N PHE A 231 15.25 -10.67 -9.19
CA PHE A 231 15.91 -11.15 -7.97
C PHE A 231 17.19 -11.92 -8.29
N GLN A 232 18.11 -11.98 -7.32
CA GLN A 232 19.37 -12.68 -7.50
C GLN A 232 19.14 -14.19 -7.75
N LYS A 233 19.86 -14.75 -8.74
CA LYS A 233 19.83 -16.19 -9.02
C LYS A 233 20.26 -17.02 -7.80
N ALA A 234 21.23 -16.54 -7.04
CA ALA A 234 21.67 -17.22 -5.81
C ALA A 234 20.52 -17.40 -4.78
N LEU A 235 19.63 -16.41 -4.65
CA LEU A 235 18.44 -16.54 -3.78
C LEU A 235 17.46 -17.58 -4.32
N TRP A 236 17.23 -17.60 -5.63
CA TRP A 236 16.41 -18.63 -6.27
C TRP A 236 16.94 -20.04 -6.01
N ASP A 237 18.24 -20.23 -6.18
CA ASP A 237 18.90 -21.52 -5.95
C ASP A 237 18.80 -21.93 -4.46
N GLU A 238 18.96 -20.97 -3.54
CA GLU A 238 18.86 -21.19 -2.10
C GLU A 238 17.44 -21.60 -1.65
N ILE A 239 16.40 -20.94 -2.18
CA ILE A 239 15.01 -21.22 -1.79
C ILE A 239 14.37 -22.36 -2.61
N GLY A 240 15.07 -22.88 -3.63
CA GLY A 240 14.64 -24.03 -4.44
C GLY A 240 13.59 -23.72 -5.51
N GLY A 241 13.57 -22.47 -6.02
CA GLY A 241 12.67 -22.07 -7.11
C GLY A 241 11.20 -21.95 -6.74
N GLU A 242 10.32 -22.04 -7.73
CA GLU A 242 8.86 -22.06 -7.53
C GLU A 242 8.38 -23.42 -7.06
N ARG A 243 7.33 -23.46 -6.24
CA ARG A 243 6.76 -24.67 -5.67
C ARG A 243 5.50 -25.11 -6.42
N PRO A 244 5.48 -26.32 -7.04
CA PRO A 244 4.33 -26.80 -7.80
C PRO A 244 3.03 -26.90 -6.98
N GLU A 245 3.12 -27.14 -5.66
CA GLU A 245 1.95 -27.15 -4.78
C GLU A 245 1.30 -25.78 -4.59
N CYS A 246 1.93 -24.71 -5.13
CA CYS A 246 1.42 -23.34 -5.13
C CYS A 246 1.00 -22.88 -6.54
N ASP A 247 0.85 -23.80 -7.53
CA ASP A 247 0.42 -23.45 -8.89
C ASP A 247 -0.84 -22.57 -8.87
N GLY A 248 -0.78 -21.45 -9.60
CA GLY A 248 -1.79 -20.40 -9.64
C GLY A 248 -1.55 -19.24 -8.66
N SER A 249 -0.61 -19.41 -7.71
CA SER A 249 -0.10 -18.38 -6.81
C SER A 249 1.38 -18.62 -6.49
N GLN A 250 2.09 -19.29 -7.40
CA GLN A 250 3.50 -19.69 -7.26
C GLN A 250 4.43 -18.48 -7.14
N ASP A 251 4.12 -17.40 -7.82
CA ASP A 251 4.83 -16.13 -7.77
C ASP A 251 4.64 -15.43 -6.39
N HIS A 252 3.43 -15.44 -5.84
CA HIS A 252 3.19 -14.91 -4.49
C HIS A 252 3.99 -15.68 -3.42
N ASP A 253 3.97 -17.04 -3.49
CA ASP A 253 4.80 -17.88 -2.64
C ASP A 253 6.30 -17.58 -2.79
N LEU A 254 6.76 -17.43 -4.04
CA LEU A 254 8.15 -17.09 -4.33
C LEU A 254 8.53 -15.75 -3.69
N PHE A 255 7.71 -14.70 -3.85
CA PHE A 255 8.01 -13.39 -3.30
C PHE A 255 8.02 -13.38 -1.78
N LEU A 256 7.11 -14.11 -1.13
CA LEU A 256 7.13 -14.30 0.33
C LEU A 256 8.45 -14.95 0.79
N ARG A 257 8.94 -15.98 0.09
CA ARG A 257 10.22 -16.65 0.42
C ARG A 257 11.42 -15.76 0.12
N LEU A 258 11.36 -14.94 -0.94
CA LEU A 258 12.42 -13.97 -1.24
C LEU A 258 12.53 -12.92 -0.12
N VAL A 259 11.41 -12.31 0.32
CA VAL A 259 11.44 -11.31 1.39
C VAL A 259 11.81 -11.91 2.75
N GLU A 260 11.55 -13.20 2.99
CA GLU A 260 12.06 -13.91 4.18
C GLU A 260 13.61 -13.94 4.21
N LYS A 261 14.24 -13.99 3.04
CA LYS A 261 15.70 -14.03 2.91
C LYS A 261 16.34 -12.65 2.86
N THR A 262 15.75 -11.75 2.12
CA THR A 262 16.29 -10.38 1.93
C THR A 262 15.89 -9.43 3.07
N GLY A 263 14.85 -9.74 3.83
CA GLY A 263 14.27 -8.85 4.84
C GLY A 263 13.47 -7.68 4.24
N GLY A 264 13.31 -7.61 2.92
CA GLY A 264 12.59 -6.55 2.22
C GLY A 264 12.75 -6.61 0.72
N ALA A 265 12.33 -5.57 0.01
CA ALA A 265 12.48 -5.44 -1.43
C ALA A 265 12.70 -3.99 -1.86
N ALA A 266 13.26 -3.79 -3.07
CA ALA A 266 13.44 -2.47 -3.66
C ALA A 266 12.41 -2.22 -4.74
N HIS A 267 11.81 -1.03 -4.73
CA HIS A 267 10.83 -0.61 -5.72
C HIS A 267 11.44 0.34 -6.75
N VAL A 268 11.16 0.09 -8.03
CA VAL A 268 11.50 0.94 -9.17
C VAL A 268 10.19 1.54 -9.70
N PRO A 269 9.83 2.80 -9.41
CA PRO A 269 8.56 3.40 -9.78
C PRO A 269 8.50 3.79 -11.27
N GLN A 270 8.72 2.82 -12.12
CA GLN A 270 8.67 2.88 -13.58
C GLN A 270 7.78 1.75 -14.11
N VAL A 271 6.97 2.02 -15.14
CA VAL A 271 6.19 0.98 -15.80
C VAL A 271 7.11 0.19 -16.74
N LEU A 272 7.64 -0.93 -16.25
CA LEU A 272 8.58 -1.77 -16.99
C LEU A 272 7.93 -3.01 -17.62
N TYR A 273 6.68 -3.28 -17.27
CA TYR A 273 5.92 -4.43 -17.70
C TYR A 273 4.51 -4.04 -18.15
N TYR A 274 4.03 -4.68 -19.22
CA TYR A 274 2.69 -4.48 -19.75
C TYR A 274 1.94 -5.80 -19.78
N TRP A 275 0.96 -5.93 -18.90
CA TRP A 275 0.14 -7.12 -18.73
C TRP A 275 -1.05 -7.09 -19.71
N ARG A 276 -1.15 -8.12 -20.52
CA ARG A 276 -2.19 -8.22 -21.56
C ARG A 276 -3.53 -8.71 -21.00
N VAL A 277 -4.59 -7.97 -21.30
CA VAL A 277 -5.96 -8.36 -20.97
C VAL A 277 -6.64 -8.95 -22.20
N HIS A 278 -6.99 -10.23 -22.15
CA HIS A 278 -7.77 -10.94 -23.16
C HIS A 278 -8.70 -11.99 -22.52
N THR A 279 -9.58 -12.62 -23.32
CA THR A 279 -10.63 -13.53 -22.81
C THR A 279 -10.10 -14.81 -22.15
N GLY A 280 -8.84 -15.19 -22.37
CA GLY A 280 -8.18 -16.34 -21.74
C GLY A 280 -7.25 -15.96 -20.59
N SER A 281 -7.09 -14.66 -20.31
CA SER A 281 -6.20 -14.16 -19.25
C SER A 281 -6.85 -14.30 -17.87
N THR A 282 -6.04 -14.64 -16.86
CA THR A 282 -6.45 -14.62 -15.44
C THR A 282 -6.92 -13.25 -14.97
N SER A 283 -6.46 -12.17 -15.62
CA SER A 283 -6.88 -10.78 -15.32
C SER A 283 -8.27 -10.41 -15.83
N GLY A 284 -8.88 -11.21 -16.69
CA GLY A 284 -10.17 -10.91 -17.34
C GLY A 284 -11.41 -11.57 -16.72
N GLY A 285 -11.28 -12.45 -15.74
CA GLY A 285 -12.36 -13.25 -15.20
C GLY A 285 -12.71 -12.96 -13.75
N THR A 286 -14.01 -12.75 -13.48
CA THR A 286 -14.59 -12.67 -12.13
C THR A 286 -14.66 -14.03 -11.42
N ASP A 287 -14.38 -15.11 -12.13
CA ASP A 287 -14.34 -16.47 -11.58
C ASP A 287 -12.90 -16.82 -11.24
N ALA A 288 -12.41 -16.30 -10.11
CA ALA A 288 -11.18 -16.80 -9.50
C ALA A 288 -11.31 -18.31 -9.36
N LYS A 289 -10.49 -19.05 -10.13
CA LYS A 289 -10.51 -20.51 -10.08
C LYS A 289 -10.26 -20.93 -8.63
N PRO A 290 -11.09 -21.78 -8.01
CA PRO A 290 -10.99 -22.11 -6.56
C PRO A 290 -9.60 -22.59 -6.13
N TYR A 291 -8.84 -23.22 -7.04
CA TYR A 291 -7.48 -23.70 -6.76
C TYR A 291 -6.48 -22.55 -6.54
N VAL A 292 -6.65 -21.39 -7.24
CA VAL A 292 -5.77 -20.22 -7.09
C VAL A 292 -5.86 -19.65 -5.66
N ALA A 293 -7.10 -19.49 -5.14
CA ALA A 293 -7.30 -19.02 -3.77
C ALA A 293 -6.76 -20.02 -2.73
N ALA A 294 -6.90 -21.33 -2.97
CA ALA A 294 -6.35 -22.36 -2.10
C ALA A 294 -4.81 -22.32 -2.09
N ALA A 295 -4.18 -22.17 -3.26
CA ALA A 295 -2.72 -22.06 -3.41
C ALA A 295 -2.17 -20.82 -2.70
N ALA A 296 -2.84 -19.66 -2.84
CA ALA A 296 -2.43 -18.44 -2.16
C ALA A 296 -2.57 -18.56 -0.63
N LYS A 297 -3.68 -19.10 -0.13
CA LYS A 297 -3.84 -19.34 1.32
C LYS A 297 -2.81 -20.32 1.86
N LYS A 298 -2.44 -21.35 1.08
CA LYS A 298 -1.35 -22.27 1.42
C LYS A 298 -0.01 -21.53 1.48
N ALA A 299 0.31 -20.71 0.47
CA ALA A 299 1.55 -19.92 0.43
C ALA A 299 1.69 -19.02 1.65
N LEU A 300 0.61 -18.33 2.02
CA LEU A 300 0.54 -17.47 3.22
C LEU A 300 0.68 -18.29 4.52
N ALA A 301 -0.04 -19.41 4.66
CA ALA A 301 0.07 -20.27 5.85
C ALA A 301 1.48 -20.84 6.02
N ASP A 302 2.11 -21.28 4.92
CA ASP A 302 3.48 -21.74 4.93
C ASP A 302 4.47 -20.62 5.29
N HIS A 303 4.23 -19.38 4.82
CA HIS A 303 4.99 -18.21 5.22
C HIS A 303 4.92 -17.95 6.73
N LEU A 304 3.70 -17.99 7.32
CA LEU A 304 3.54 -17.85 8.76
C LEU A 304 4.35 -18.92 9.53
N ALA A 305 4.24 -20.18 9.10
CA ALA A 305 4.96 -21.29 9.72
C ALA A 305 6.50 -21.11 9.63
N ARG A 306 7.04 -20.75 8.45
CA ARG A 306 8.49 -20.52 8.25
C ARG A 306 9.02 -19.37 9.09
N THR A 307 8.22 -18.32 9.28
CA THR A 307 8.60 -17.13 10.06
C THR A 307 8.30 -17.27 11.56
N GLY A 308 7.77 -18.40 12.01
CA GLY A 308 7.43 -18.64 13.41
C GLY A 308 6.30 -17.74 13.94
N ARG A 309 5.46 -17.22 13.04
CA ARG A 309 4.29 -16.40 13.38
C ARG A 309 3.03 -17.23 13.35
N THR A 310 2.08 -16.94 14.24
CA THR A 310 0.84 -17.68 14.39
C THR A 310 -0.37 -16.85 13.98
N GLY A 311 -1.33 -17.50 13.35
CA GLY A 311 -2.56 -16.89 12.87
C GLY A 311 -3.27 -17.78 11.85
N THR A 312 -4.47 -17.38 11.46
CA THR A 312 -5.26 -18.06 10.41
C THR A 312 -5.36 -17.21 9.16
N VAL A 313 -5.28 -17.86 8.00
CA VAL A 313 -5.42 -17.20 6.70
C VAL A 313 -6.84 -17.42 6.19
N GLU A 314 -7.56 -16.32 5.98
CA GLU A 314 -8.94 -16.31 5.48
C GLU A 314 -9.03 -15.58 4.13
N ASP A 315 -10.17 -15.71 3.43
CA ASP A 315 -10.45 -14.84 2.28
C ASP A 315 -10.65 -13.40 2.77
N GLY A 316 -10.17 -12.43 1.99
CA GLY A 316 -10.37 -11.01 2.26
C GLY A 316 -11.75 -10.52 1.81
N LEU A 317 -11.94 -9.21 1.81
CA LEU A 317 -13.23 -8.57 1.45
C LEU A 317 -13.54 -8.65 -0.06
N PHE A 318 -12.56 -8.95 -0.90
CA PHE A 318 -12.70 -9.04 -2.36
C PHE A 318 -12.00 -10.31 -2.89
N PRO A 319 -12.40 -10.82 -4.05
CA PRO A 319 -11.69 -11.92 -4.70
C PRO A 319 -10.20 -11.61 -4.88
N SER A 320 -9.36 -12.61 -4.73
CA SER A 320 -7.88 -12.50 -4.80
C SER A 320 -7.27 -11.59 -3.73
N THR A 321 -8.01 -11.32 -2.64
CA THR A 321 -7.48 -10.71 -1.43
C THR A 321 -7.60 -11.67 -0.26
N TYR A 322 -6.69 -11.55 0.70
CA TYR A 322 -6.59 -12.43 1.86
C TYR A 322 -6.50 -11.60 3.14
N ARG A 323 -6.82 -12.25 4.25
CA ARG A 323 -6.72 -11.69 5.59
C ARG A 323 -5.96 -12.65 6.48
N VAL A 324 -4.91 -12.17 7.11
CA VAL A 324 -4.25 -12.89 8.18
C VAL A 324 -4.87 -12.45 9.51
N LYS A 325 -5.56 -13.33 10.18
CA LYS A 325 -6.02 -13.14 11.56
C LYS A 325 -4.94 -13.61 12.50
N TRP A 326 -4.10 -12.67 12.91
CA TRP A 326 -3.00 -12.94 13.84
C TRP A 326 -3.51 -13.40 15.20
N ASP A 327 -2.83 -14.38 15.80
CA ASP A 327 -3.05 -14.72 17.19
C ASP A 327 -2.46 -13.62 18.08
N ILE A 328 -3.28 -13.13 19.00
CA ILE A 328 -2.83 -12.15 20.00
C ILE A 328 -2.03 -12.88 21.06
N VAL A 329 -0.82 -12.40 21.34
CA VAL A 329 0.04 -12.98 22.38
C VAL A 329 -0.39 -12.46 23.76
N GLY A 330 -0.80 -13.35 24.61
CA GLY A 330 -1.25 -13.03 25.97
C GLY A 330 -2.64 -12.42 26.02
N ASP A 331 -2.89 -11.63 27.05
CA ASP A 331 -4.14 -10.86 27.27
C ASP A 331 -3.77 -9.38 27.53
N PRO A 332 -3.24 -8.67 26.50
CA PRO A 332 -2.74 -7.33 26.70
C PRO A 332 -3.83 -6.35 27.11
N LYS A 333 -3.56 -5.56 28.14
CA LYS A 333 -4.46 -4.51 28.61
C LYS A 333 -4.38 -3.27 27.70
N VAL A 334 -5.54 -2.69 27.37
CA VAL A 334 -5.63 -1.46 26.58
C VAL A 334 -6.14 -0.31 27.46
N SER A 335 -5.39 0.79 27.54
CA SER A 335 -5.85 2.04 28.14
C SER A 335 -6.38 2.97 27.07
N ILE A 336 -7.68 3.21 27.07
CA ILE A 336 -8.37 4.09 26.11
C ILE A 336 -8.38 5.50 26.69
N LEU A 337 -7.70 6.45 26.02
CA LEU A 337 -7.59 7.85 26.42
C LEU A 337 -8.58 8.69 25.63
N ILE A 338 -9.51 9.36 26.31
CA ILE A 338 -10.58 10.16 25.70
C ILE A 338 -10.52 11.59 26.21
N PRO A 339 -9.91 12.54 25.49
CA PRO A 339 -10.03 13.96 25.80
C PRO A 339 -11.50 14.42 25.74
N ASN A 340 -11.99 15.10 26.77
CA ASN A 340 -13.35 15.62 26.74
C ASN A 340 -13.43 17.04 27.34
N LYS A 341 -14.31 17.84 26.76
CA LYS A 341 -14.71 19.13 27.27
C LYS A 341 -16.18 19.36 26.95
N ASP A 342 -17.01 19.47 27.99
CA ASP A 342 -18.46 19.59 27.78
C ASP A 342 -18.99 18.46 26.89
N HIS A 343 -19.92 18.66 25.95
CA HIS A 343 -20.37 17.67 24.94
C HIS A 343 -20.71 16.28 25.50
N THR A 344 -21.47 16.23 26.59
CA THR A 344 -21.82 14.99 27.30
C THR A 344 -22.60 14.00 26.45
N ASP A 345 -23.41 14.48 25.50
CA ASP A 345 -24.20 13.60 24.59
C ASP A 345 -23.30 12.81 23.64
N ASP A 346 -22.23 13.43 23.14
CA ASP A 346 -21.28 12.75 22.24
C ASP A 346 -20.42 11.77 23.07
N LEU A 347 -19.96 12.19 24.25
CA LEU A 347 -19.22 11.31 25.16
C LEU A 347 -20.06 10.10 25.60
N GLU A 348 -21.36 10.27 25.93
CA GLU A 348 -22.24 9.15 26.29
C GLU A 348 -22.37 8.15 25.14
N LYS A 349 -22.56 8.60 23.89
CA LYS A 349 -22.59 7.69 22.74
C LYS A 349 -21.29 6.91 22.60
N CYS A 350 -20.16 7.59 22.77
CA CYS A 350 -18.84 6.97 22.70
C CYS A 350 -18.71 5.90 23.78
N LEU A 351 -18.88 6.27 25.05
CA LEU A 351 -18.75 5.34 26.19
C LEU A 351 -19.76 4.19 26.09
N HIS A 352 -21.02 4.49 25.83
CA HIS A 352 -22.05 3.46 25.67
C HIS A 352 -21.67 2.44 24.57
N SER A 353 -21.18 2.91 23.43
CA SER A 353 -20.76 2.03 22.34
C SER A 353 -19.55 1.17 22.71
N ILE A 354 -18.60 1.71 23.48
CA ILE A 354 -17.44 0.96 23.97
C ILE A 354 -17.92 -0.21 24.86
N TRP A 355 -18.70 0.08 25.92
CA TRP A 355 -19.11 -0.97 26.86
C TRP A 355 -20.13 -1.96 26.31
N THR A 356 -20.97 -1.55 25.35
CA THR A 356 -22.01 -2.46 24.81
C THR A 356 -21.56 -3.27 23.59
N LYS A 357 -20.54 -2.80 22.87
CA LYS A 357 -20.14 -3.45 21.60
C LYS A 357 -18.74 -4.08 21.64
N THR A 358 -17.86 -3.71 22.59
CA THR A 358 -16.48 -4.25 22.58
C THR A 358 -16.44 -5.67 23.12
N SER A 359 -15.90 -6.59 22.33
CA SER A 359 -15.72 -8.00 22.72
C SER A 359 -14.41 -8.28 23.46
N TRP A 360 -13.40 -7.40 23.35
CA TRP A 360 -12.17 -7.48 24.15
C TRP A 360 -12.43 -6.98 25.56
N GLU A 361 -12.18 -7.79 26.58
CA GLU A 361 -12.58 -7.47 27.94
C GLU A 361 -11.50 -6.73 28.75
N ASN A 362 -10.20 -6.94 28.40
CA ASN A 362 -9.10 -6.37 29.17
C ASN A 362 -8.76 -4.93 28.73
N PHE A 363 -9.62 -3.97 29.10
CA PHE A 363 -9.38 -2.56 28.86
C PHE A 363 -9.78 -1.69 30.06
N GLU A 364 -9.28 -0.48 30.08
CA GLU A 364 -9.72 0.60 30.94
C GLU A 364 -9.96 1.86 30.11
N VAL A 365 -10.82 2.76 30.59
CA VAL A 365 -11.09 4.03 29.93
C VAL A 365 -10.75 5.18 30.85
N ILE A 366 -9.97 6.13 30.33
CA ILE A 366 -9.54 7.33 31.04
C ILE A 366 -10.07 8.53 30.26
N VAL A 367 -11.14 9.16 30.78
CA VAL A 367 -11.65 10.43 30.27
C VAL A 367 -10.78 11.53 30.84
N ILE A 368 -10.17 12.33 29.99
CA ILE A 368 -9.33 13.46 30.36
C ILE A 368 -10.19 14.74 30.26
N GLU A 369 -10.67 15.20 31.39
CA GLU A 369 -11.48 16.41 31.52
C GLU A 369 -10.65 17.65 31.21
N ASN A 370 -11.01 18.41 30.19
CA ASN A 370 -10.27 19.58 29.72
C ASN A 370 -11.02 20.89 29.98
N ASN A 371 -11.17 21.28 31.23
CA ASN A 371 -11.72 22.58 31.62
C ASN A 371 -13.17 22.82 31.14
N SER A 372 -14.05 21.85 31.35
CA SER A 372 -15.50 21.99 31.10
C SER A 372 -16.10 23.13 31.90
N THR A 373 -17.09 23.79 31.33
CA THR A 373 -17.76 24.92 31.92
C THR A 373 -19.22 24.66 32.28
N ASP A 374 -19.81 23.62 31.70
CA ASP A 374 -21.18 23.19 31.96
C ASP A 374 -21.22 22.31 33.23
N PRO A 375 -21.95 22.73 34.30
CA PRO A 375 -22.12 21.91 35.49
C PRO A 375 -22.74 20.53 35.23
N ALA A 376 -23.54 20.39 34.18
CA ALA A 376 -24.12 19.11 33.78
C ALA A 376 -23.04 18.09 33.43
N THR A 377 -21.90 18.50 32.88
CA THR A 377 -20.75 17.66 32.58
C THR A 377 -20.23 16.93 33.81
N PHE A 378 -20.08 17.65 34.93
CA PHE A 378 -19.57 17.03 36.16
C PHE A 378 -20.58 16.10 36.81
N THR A 379 -21.87 16.38 36.65
CA THR A 379 -22.95 15.48 37.08
C THR A 379 -22.88 14.18 36.25
N TYR A 380 -22.79 14.32 34.95
CA TYR A 380 -22.64 13.19 34.04
C TYR A 380 -21.41 12.30 34.36
N TYR A 381 -20.26 12.90 34.68
CA TYR A 381 -19.08 12.13 35.06
C TYR A 381 -19.30 11.27 36.32
N LYS A 382 -20.05 11.75 37.29
CA LYS A 382 -20.40 10.98 38.49
C LYS A 382 -21.30 9.79 38.15
N GLU A 383 -22.28 9.99 37.29
CA GLU A 383 -23.20 8.94 36.83
C GLU A 383 -22.49 7.93 35.96
N ALA A 384 -21.65 8.37 35.02
CA ALA A 384 -20.89 7.50 34.14
C ALA A 384 -19.94 6.57 34.91
N ARG A 385 -19.25 7.08 35.94
CA ARG A 385 -18.40 6.24 36.81
C ARG A 385 -19.16 5.15 37.56
N GLN A 386 -20.45 5.35 37.86
CA GLN A 386 -21.29 4.34 38.50
C GLN A 386 -21.83 3.31 37.48
N ARG A 387 -21.98 3.71 36.22
CA ARG A 387 -22.53 2.90 35.11
C ARG A 387 -21.47 2.04 34.45
N TYR A 388 -20.27 2.57 34.29
CA TYR A 388 -19.19 1.97 33.50
C TYR A 388 -18.03 1.56 34.42
N ASP A 389 -17.90 0.26 34.66
CA ASP A 389 -16.84 -0.28 35.51
C ASP A 389 -15.46 0.01 34.91
N GLY A 390 -14.49 0.39 35.74
CA GLY A 390 -13.14 0.75 35.28
C GLY A 390 -13.01 2.13 34.62
N LEU A 391 -14.09 2.94 34.54
CA LEU A 391 -14.02 4.31 34.02
C LEU A 391 -13.34 5.26 35.03
N GLN A 392 -12.27 5.89 34.59
CA GLN A 392 -11.58 6.96 35.28
C GLN A 392 -11.87 8.31 34.62
N VAL A 393 -11.98 9.38 35.44
CA VAL A 393 -12.02 10.77 34.95
C VAL A 393 -10.94 11.55 35.68
N VAL A 394 -9.99 12.12 34.91
CA VAL A 394 -8.84 12.88 35.42
C VAL A 394 -8.90 14.31 34.90
N ASN A 395 -8.55 15.26 35.74
CA ASN A 395 -8.66 16.67 35.38
C ASN A 395 -7.33 17.20 34.85
N TYR A 396 -7.32 17.64 33.58
CA TYR A 396 -6.17 18.28 32.96
C TYR A 396 -5.92 19.67 33.58
N PRO A 397 -4.73 19.93 34.14
CA PRO A 397 -4.52 21.13 34.95
C PRO A 397 -4.30 22.40 34.15
N GLN A 398 -3.92 22.28 32.86
CA GLN A 398 -3.59 23.43 32.01
C GLN A 398 -4.84 24.00 31.37
N LYS A 399 -4.87 25.32 31.14
CA LYS A 399 -5.96 25.98 30.42
C LYS A 399 -5.77 25.93 28.93
N GLY A 400 -6.88 25.86 28.20
CA GLY A 400 -6.89 25.82 26.73
C GLY A 400 -6.96 24.40 26.19
N PHE A 401 -6.85 24.29 24.86
CA PHE A 401 -6.88 23.00 24.16
C PHE A 401 -5.53 22.72 23.54
N ASN A 402 -4.91 21.64 23.96
CA ASN A 402 -3.73 21.06 23.35
C ASN A 402 -3.89 19.54 23.35
N PHE A 403 -4.25 18.98 22.21
CA PHE A 403 -4.51 17.54 22.08
C PHE A 403 -3.32 16.70 22.55
N SER A 404 -2.10 17.13 22.18
CA SER A 404 -0.87 16.45 22.58
C SER A 404 -0.67 16.46 24.09
N GLY A 405 -0.77 17.66 24.72
CA GLY A 405 -0.59 17.80 26.16
C GLY A 405 -1.65 17.05 26.96
N ILE A 406 -2.91 17.04 26.48
CA ILE A 406 -4.01 16.31 27.13
C ILE A 406 -3.74 14.80 27.13
N ASN A 407 -3.35 14.22 25.97
CA ASN A 407 -3.08 12.80 25.88
C ASN A 407 -1.79 12.40 26.62
N ASN A 408 -0.73 13.22 26.58
CA ASN A 408 0.48 12.99 27.38
C ASN A 408 0.17 12.98 28.89
N PHE A 409 -0.72 13.87 29.33
CA PHE A 409 -1.19 13.85 30.71
C PHE A 409 -2.00 12.58 31.02
N GLY A 410 -2.91 12.18 30.14
CA GLY A 410 -3.69 10.94 30.26
C GLY A 410 -2.82 9.71 30.39
N ARG A 411 -1.67 9.64 29.68
CA ARG A 411 -0.69 8.55 29.76
C ARG A 411 -0.24 8.27 31.21
N GLN A 412 -0.16 9.28 32.05
CA GLN A 412 0.30 9.12 33.45
C GLN A 412 -0.64 8.26 34.31
N TYR A 413 -1.87 8.09 33.88
CA TYR A 413 -2.91 7.30 34.55
C TYR A 413 -3.17 5.95 33.90
N ALA A 414 -2.57 5.73 32.71
CA ALA A 414 -2.74 4.51 31.94
C ALA A 414 -1.82 3.39 32.46
N SER A 415 -2.39 2.19 32.62
CA SER A 415 -1.67 1.01 33.07
C SER A 415 -1.58 -0.10 31.99
N GLY A 416 -2.16 0.15 30.80
CA GLY A 416 -2.22 -0.83 29.71
C GLY A 416 -0.91 -1.03 28.98
N ASP A 417 -0.75 -2.21 28.41
CA ASP A 417 0.34 -2.57 27.49
C ASP A 417 0.24 -1.79 26.17
N TYR A 418 -0.97 -1.33 25.86
CA TYR A 418 -1.31 -0.49 24.72
C TYR A 418 -2.08 0.74 25.15
N LEU A 419 -1.80 1.86 24.50
CA LEU A 419 -2.60 3.09 24.58
C LEU A 419 -3.48 3.17 23.33
N LEU A 420 -4.74 3.54 23.51
CA LEU A 420 -5.63 3.87 22.42
C LEU A 420 -6.06 5.33 22.55
N LEU A 421 -5.58 6.21 21.68
CA LEU A 421 -6.13 7.55 21.54
C LEU A 421 -7.50 7.43 20.88
N LEU A 422 -8.51 8.02 21.48
CA LEU A 422 -9.89 7.97 20.96
C LEU A 422 -10.58 9.33 21.17
N ASN A 423 -11.17 9.87 20.10
CA ASN A 423 -11.99 11.07 20.22
C ASN A 423 -13.30 10.76 20.95
N ASN A 424 -13.86 11.77 21.63
CA ASN A 424 -15.13 11.64 22.37
C ASN A 424 -16.38 11.61 21.46
N ASP A 425 -16.23 11.91 20.18
CA ASP A 425 -17.29 11.94 19.16
C ASP A 425 -17.21 10.77 18.16
N VAL A 426 -16.70 9.62 18.61
CA VAL A 426 -16.70 8.38 17.82
C VAL A 426 -17.70 7.38 18.41
N GLU A 427 -18.23 6.49 17.55
CA GLU A 427 -19.13 5.40 17.92
C GLU A 427 -18.62 4.10 17.32
N VAL A 428 -18.44 3.07 18.15
CA VAL A 428 -18.03 1.71 17.74
C VAL A 428 -19.10 1.08 16.86
N ARG A 429 -18.70 0.42 15.76
CA ARG A 429 -19.61 -0.25 14.81
C ARG A 429 -19.64 -1.76 14.97
N ASN A 430 -18.50 -2.42 15.03
CA ASN A 430 -18.38 -3.88 15.14
C ASN A 430 -17.76 -4.31 16.47
N ALA A 431 -18.20 -5.46 16.97
CA ALA A 431 -17.83 -5.92 18.32
C ALA A 431 -16.33 -6.23 18.48
N ASP A 432 -15.69 -6.69 17.45
CA ASP A 432 -14.28 -7.10 17.43
C ASP A 432 -13.29 -5.99 17.04
N TRP A 433 -13.75 -4.73 16.98
CA TRP A 433 -12.92 -3.59 16.55
C TRP A 433 -11.60 -3.46 17.30
N LEU A 434 -11.62 -3.59 18.63
CA LEU A 434 -10.41 -3.48 19.46
C LEU A 434 -9.51 -4.70 19.29
N THR A 435 -10.11 -5.89 19.18
CA THR A 435 -9.41 -7.13 18.84
C THR A 435 -8.70 -7.02 17.49
N GLU A 436 -9.34 -6.41 16.49
CA GLU A 436 -8.75 -6.23 15.17
C GLU A 436 -7.58 -5.25 15.14
N LEU A 437 -7.62 -4.21 15.96
CA LEU A 437 -6.46 -3.33 16.16
C LEU A 437 -5.32 -4.08 16.87
N LEU A 438 -5.61 -4.82 17.94
CA LEU A 438 -4.62 -5.61 18.67
C LEU A 438 -4.00 -6.70 17.80
N ARG A 439 -4.77 -7.35 16.93
CA ARG A 439 -4.24 -8.35 15.98
C ARG A 439 -3.09 -7.80 15.14
N GLN A 440 -3.13 -6.54 14.74
CA GLN A 440 -2.04 -5.95 13.94
C GLN A 440 -0.79 -5.63 14.77
N CYS A 441 -0.93 -5.51 16.09
CA CYS A 441 0.16 -5.06 16.97
C CYS A 441 0.68 -6.13 17.92
N ALA A 442 -0.19 -7.00 18.46
CA ALA A 442 0.09 -7.88 19.59
C ALA A 442 0.58 -9.28 19.16
N HIS A 443 1.46 -9.34 18.19
CA HIS A 443 2.14 -10.57 17.76
C HIS A 443 3.62 -10.29 17.41
N PRO A 444 4.48 -11.32 17.31
CA PRO A 444 5.88 -11.15 16.91
C PRO A 444 6.00 -10.51 15.53
N GLY A 445 6.72 -9.40 15.44
CA GLY A 445 6.85 -8.60 14.22
C GLY A 445 5.63 -7.77 13.86
N GLY A 446 4.64 -7.63 14.76
CA GLY A 446 3.49 -6.76 14.58
C GLY A 446 3.84 -5.27 14.52
N ALA A 447 2.95 -4.47 13.95
CA ALA A 447 3.11 -3.02 13.89
C ALA A 447 3.18 -2.41 15.30
N ALA A 448 3.81 -1.25 15.44
CA ALA A 448 3.80 -0.51 16.71
C ALA A 448 2.52 0.31 16.88
N ILE A 449 1.95 0.75 15.75
CA ILE A 449 0.70 1.52 15.70
C ILE A 449 -0.27 0.83 14.76
N CYS A 450 -1.56 0.84 15.12
CA CYS A 450 -2.64 0.47 14.20
C CYS A 450 -3.78 1.50 14.25
N GLY A 451 -4.24 1.96 13.08
CA GLY A 451 -5.42 2.80 12.91
C GLY A 451 -6.65 2.04 12.45
N ALA A 452 -7.83 2.51 12.83
CA ALA A 452 -9.12 1.97 12.44
C ALA A 452 -9.66 2.63 11.15
N GLU A 453 -10.62 1.98 10.48
CA GLU A 453 -11.45 2.62 9.47
C GLU A 453 -12.46 3.54 10.15
N LEU A 454 -12.41 4.84 9.82
CA LEU A 454 -13.41 5.78 10.31
C LEU A 454 -14.36 6.19 9.18
N LEU A 455 -15.64 6.20 9.52
CA LEU A 455 -16.71 6.54 8.60
C LEU A 455 -17.43 7.81 9.05
N TYR A 456 -17.82 8.63 8.09
CA TYR A 456 -18.80 9.68 8.33
C TYR A 456 -20.19 9.08 8.57
N PRO A 457 -21.13 9.82 9.21
CA PRO A 457 -22.49 9.35 9.42
C PRO A 457 -23.27 9.02 8.13
N ASP A 458 -22.82 9.49 6.96
CA ASP A 458 -23.39 9.22 5.65
C ASP A 458 -22.81 7.97 4.97
N GLU A 459 -22.07 7.13 5.71
CA GLU A 459 -21.42 5.91 5.22
C GLU A 459 -20.32 6.16 4.17
N THR A 460 -19.71 7.34 4.17
CA THR A 460 -18.51 7.60 3.40
C THR A 460 -17.26 7.47 4.27
N LEU A 461 -16.13 7.11 3.66
CA LEU A 461 -14.85 7.01 4.34
C LEU A 461 -14.38 8.39 4.81
N GLN A 462 -14.04 8.51 6.08
CA GLN A 462 -13.34 9.64 6.64
C GLN A 462 -11.85 9.36 6.72
N HIS A 463 -11.49 8.16 7.20
CA HIS A 463 -10.10 7.74 7.37
C HIS A 463 -9.90 6.29 6.91
N ALA A 464 -8.93 6.12 6.02
CA ALA A 464 -8.42 4.84 5.57
C ALA A 464 -6.88 4.91 5.45
N GLY A 465 -6.21 5.41 6.49
CA GLY A 465 -4.79 5.71 6.53
C GLY A 465 -4.46 7.15 6.12
N VAL A 466 -3.28 7.62 6.50
CA VAL A 466 -2.76 8.96 6.16
C VAL A 466 -1.54 8.82 5.24
N VAL A 467 -1.57 9.57 4.15
CA VAL A 467 -0.45 9.71 3.21
C VAL A 467 0.23 11.06 3.44
N THR A 468 1.52 11.06 3.67
CA THR A 468 2.31 12.29 3.73
C THR A 468 2.47 12.89 2.33
N GLY A 469 2.55 14.22 2.25
CA GLY A 469 2.63 14.95 0.97
C GLY A 469 1.29 15.29 0.32
N LEU A 470 0.19 14.64 0.66
CA LEU A 470 -1.13 15.02 0.15
C LEU A 470 -1.47 16.46 0.57
N GLY A 471 -1.90 17.28 -0.40
CA GLY A 471 -2.17 18.69 -0.18
C GLY A 471 -0.94 19.52 0.22
N GLY A 472 0.26 18.95 0.05
CA GLY A 472 1.54 19.53 0.43
C GLY A 472 2.04 19.11 1.83
N TYR A 473 1.21 18.51 2.68
CA TYR A 473 1.58 18.16 4.06
C TYR A 473 1.23 16.72 4.43
N ALA A 474 -0.03 16.43 4.68
CA ALA A 474 -0.56 15.10 4.92
C ALA A 474 -2.08 15.10 4.71
N GLY A 475 -2.63 13.98 4.29
CA GLY A 475 -4.07 13.85 4.07
C GLY A 475 -4.57 12.42 4.19
N HIS A 476 -5.86 12.28 4.50
CA HIS A 476 -6.51 10.98 4.59
C HIS A 476 -6.70 10.35 3.22
N SER A 477 -6.33 9.09 3.09
CA SER A 477 -6.55 8.32 1.86
C SER A 477 -8.03 8.00 1.67
N HIS A 478 -8.49 7.92 0.42
CA HIS A 478 -9.86 7.52 0.03
C HIS A 478 -10.99 8.35 0.64
N LYS A 479 -10.71 9.52 1.24
CA LYS A 479 -11.70 10.39 1.91
C LYS A 479 -12.92 10.64 1.01
N TYR A 480 -14.13 10.63 1.59
CA TYR A 480 -15.44 10.80 0.95
C TYR A 480 -15.84 9.70 -0.06
N ARG A 481 -15.09 8.62 -0.19
CA ARG A 481 -15.54 7.48 -0.98
C ARG A 481 -16.52 6.66 -0.15
N LYS A 482 -17.47 6.02 -0.84
CA LYS A 482 -18.41 5.12 -0.19
C LYS A 482 -17.65 3.95 0.45
N ALA A 483 -17.95 3.65 1.70
CA ALA A 483 -17.41 2.51 2.43
C ALA A 483 -17.72 1.17 1.72
N GLY A 484 -16.92 0.14 2.00
CA GLY A 484 -17.06 -1.19 1.40
C GLY A 484 -16.64 -1.28 -0.07
N GLY A 485 -15.98 -0.25 -0.61
CA GLY A 485 -15.35 -0.30 -1.92
C GLY A 485 -13.90 -0.82 -1.84
N SER A 486 -13.41 -1.43 -2.94
CA SER A 486 -12.01 -1.94 -2.97
C SER A 486 -10.93 -0.84 -2.87
N GLY A 487 -11.27 0.39 -3.25
CA GLY A 487 -10.25 1.43 -3.43
C GLY A 487 -9.35 1.16 -4.65
N TYR A 488 -8.20 1.85 -4.67
CA TYR A 488 -7.15 1.64 -5.66
C TYR A 488 -6.38 0.36 -5.30
N MET A 489 -6.30 -0.61 -6.21
CA MET A 489 -5.58 -1.87 -5.99
C MET A 489 -5.94 -2.55 -4.65
N PHE A 490 -7.22 -2.58 -4.25
CA PHE A 490 -7.74 -3.12 -2.99
C PHE A 490 -7.27 -2.40 -1.71
N ARG A 491 -6.62 -1.25 -1.80
CA ARG A 491 -6.02 -0.55 -0.66
C ARG A 491 -7.02 0.03 0.35
N ALA A 492 -8.31 0.12 0.03
CA ALA A 492 -9.35 0.46 0.99
C ALA A 492 -10.06 -0.77 1.58
N ALA A 493 -9.60 -1.98 1.27
CA ALA A 493 -10.26 -3.23 1.65
C ALA A 493 -9.31 -4.31 2.21
N THR A 494 -8.04 -3.95 2.39
CA THR A 494 -6.99 -4.84 2.91
C THR A 494 -6.20 -4.12 4.00
N VAL A 495 -5.59 -4.87 4.91
CA VAL A 495 -4.63 -4.29 5.85
C VAL A 495 -3.51 -3.62 5.07
N GLN A 496 -3.09 -2.45 5.51
CA GLN A 496 -2.11 -1.62 4.80
C GLN A 496 -1.02 -1.12 5.74
N ASP A 497 0.20 -1.04 5.21
CA ASP A 497 1.25 -0.20 5.78
C ASP A 497 1.02 1.26 5.36
N PHE A 498 1.10 2.20 6.31
CA PHE A 498 0.95 3.63 6.08
C PHE A 498 2.03 4.44 6.80
N SER A 499 2.26 5.66 6.34
CA SER A 499 3.17 6.59 7.02
C SER A 499 2.60 7.17 8.30
N ALA A 500 1.26 7.27 8.38
CA ALA A 500 0.56 7.70 9.59
C ALA A 500 -0.90 7.23 9.60
N VAL A 501 -1.52 7.32 10.78
CA VAL A 501 -2.96 7.15 11.02
C VAL A 501 -3.46 8.25 11.95
N THR A 502 -4.76 8.53 11.95
CA THR A 502 -5.32 9.64 12.73
C THR A 502 -5.43 9.34 14.22
N GLY A 503 -5.14 10.34 15.04
CA GLY A 503 -5.33 10.29 16.49
C GLY A 503 -6.79 10.18 16.94
N ALA A 504 -7.75 10.27 16.04
CA ALA A 504 -9.16 10.03 16.34
C ALA A 504 -9.45 8.58 16.76
N CYS A 505 -8.67 7.60 16.27
CA CYS A 505 -8.61 6.21 16.74
C CYS A 505 -7.24 5.62 16.39
N LEU A 506 -6.30 5.66 17.33
CA LEU A 506 -4.92 5.22 17.13
C LEU A 506 -4.49 4.33 18.31
N LEU A 507 -4.29 3.04 18.04
CA LEU A 507 -3.69 2.10 18.98
C LEU A 507 -2.17 2.16 18.85
N VAL A 508 -1.44 2.21 19.98
CA VAL A 508 0.02 2.19 20.02
C VAL A 508 0.54 1.35 21.17
N LYS A 509 1.67 0.64 20.99
CA LYS A 509 2.38 -0.03 22.08
C LYS A 509 2.84 1.01 23.10
N THR A 510 2.50 0.82 24.38
CA THR A 510 2.88 1.76 25.45
C THR A 510 4.40 1.94 25.54
N SER A 511 5.18 0.88 25.35
CA SER A 511 6.64 0.93 25.32
C SER A 511 7.19 1.83 24.21
N VAL A 512 6.56 1.81 23.02
CA VAL A 512 6.97 2.66 21.88
C VAL A 512 6.54 4.10 22.11
N TRP A 513 5.36 4.33 22.69
CA TRP A 513 4.96 5.69 23.11
C TRP A 513 5.98 6.32 24.05
N ASP A 514 6.41 5.57 25.08
CA ASP A 514 7.37 6.04 26.07
C ASP A 514 8.78 6.23 25.45
N GLU A 515 9.21 5.34 24.54
CA GLU A 515 10.49 5.41 23.83
C GLU A 515 10.61 6.69 23.00
N VAL A 516 9.57 7.05 22.25
CA VAL A 516 9.59 8.24 21.39
C VAL A 516 9.18 9.51 22.12
N GLY A 517 8.84 9.43 23.43
CA GLY A 517 8.53 10.56 24.28
C GLY A 517 7.11 11.13 24.12
N GLY A 518 6.14 10.31 23.67
CA GLY A 518 4.75 10.72 23.48
C GLY A 518 4.53 11.71 22.34
N LEU A 519 3.46 12.48 22.40
CA LEU A 519 3.13 13.51 21.40
C LEU A 519 3.93 14.80 21.63
N ASP A 520 4.38 15.45 20.55
CA ASP A 520 5.00 16.80 20.67
C ASP A 520 3.93 17.86 20.92
N GLU A 521 3.97 18.47 22.11
CA GLU A 521 2.98 19.47 22.55
C GLU A 521 3.00 20.77 21.74
N ALA A 522 4.03 20.98 20.93
CA ALA A 522 4.07 22.09 19.98
C ALA A 522 3.14 21.89 18.77
N PHE A 523 2.67 20.66 18.54
CA PHE A 523 1.54 20.35 17.67
C PHE A 523 0.26 20.24 18.50
N ALA A 524 -0.34 21.38 18.79
CA ALA A 524 -1.46 21.44 19.73
C ALA A 524 -2.75 20.86 19.15
N VAL A 525 -2.95 20.93 17.82
CA VAL A 525 -4.22 20.56 17.18
C VAL A 525 -4.03 19.76 15.89
N ALA A 526 -3.24 20.26 14.92
CA ALA A 526 -3.04 19.61 13.64
C ALA A 526 -1.68 18.90 13.59
N PHE A 527 -1.62 17.81 12.83
CA PHE A 527 -0.39 17.04 12.56
C PHE A 527 0.30 16.42 13.80
N ASN A 528 -0.31 16.46 14.97
CA ASN A 528 0.23 15.80 16.16
C ASN A 528 0.34 14.28 15.98
N ASP A 529 -0.67 13.67 15.40
CA ASP A 529 -0.72 12.26 15.03
C ASP A 529 0.27 11.93 13.90
N VAL A 530 0.38 12.80 12.90
CA VAL A 530 1.34 12.63 11.78
C VAL A 530 2.78 12.71 12.30
N ASP A 531 3.11 13.74 13.09
CA ASP A 531 4.43 13.90 13.73
C ASP A 531 4.78 12.66 14.56
N PHE A 532 3.86 12.23 15.40
CA PHE A 532 4.05 11.05 16.26
C PHE A 532 4.32 9.78 15.44
N CYS A 533 3.49 9.52 14.44
CA CYS A 533 3.65 8.39 13.56
C CYS A 533 5.00 8.43 12.82
N LEU A 534 5.42 9.60 12.34
CA LEU A 534 6.71 9.75 11.66
C LEU A 534 7.88 9.48 12.60
N ARG A 535 7.84 9.96 13.86
CA ARG A 535 8.89 9.64 14.85
C ARG A 535 8.94 8.15 15.19
N VAL A 536 7.79 7.49 15.29
CA VAL A 536 7.70 6.03 15.49
C VAL A 536 8.28 5.28 14.29
N ARG A 537 7.98 5.72 13.04
CA ARG A 537 8.57 5.15 11.84
C ARG A 537 10.08 5.36 11.77
N ASP A 538 10.56 6.56 12.12
CA ASP A 538 11.99 6.90 12.12
C ASP A 538 12.76 6.11 13.21
N ALA A 539 12.07 5.65 14.26
CA ALA A 539 12.59 4.68 15.23
C ALA A 539 12.60 3.23 14.72
N GLY A 540 12.21 2.99 13.47
CA GLY A 540 12.25 1.68 12.80
C GLY A 540 10.99 0.82 12.96
N TYR A 541 9.90 1.38 13.48
CA TYR A 541 8.63 0.67 13.66
C TYR A 541 7.69 0.84 12.47
N ARG A 542 6.80 -0.14 12.29
CA ARG A 542 5.74 -0.09 11.27
C ARG A 542 4.45 0.48 11.84
N ILE A 543 3.66 1.06 10.94
CA ILE A 543 2.33 1.60 11.22
C ILE A 543 1.35 0.91 10.27
N ALA A 544 0.35 0.25 10.84
CA ALA A 544 -0.69 -0.43 10.09
C ALA A 544 -2.01 0.33 10.13
N TRP A 545 -2.84 0.09 9.15
CA TRP A 545 -4.25 0.45 9.13
C TRP A 545 -5.07 -0.80 8.77
N THR A 546 -6.23 -0.98 9.42
CA THR A 546 -7.10 -2.12 9.16
C THR A 546 -8.54 -1.71 8.80
N PRO A 547 -9.15 -2.29 7.75
CA PRO A 547 -10.56 -2.06 7.41
C PRO A 547 -11.53 -2.87 8.31
N TYR A 548 -11.00 -3.72 9.18
CA TYR A 548 -11.79 -4.62 10.01
C TYR A 548 -12.17 -4.03 11.38
N ALA A 549 -11.52 -2.93 11.81
CA ALA A 549 -11.90 -2.14 12.97
C ALA A 549 -12.66 -0.91 12.47
N GLN A 550 -13.97 -0.84 12.69
CA GLN A 550 -14.83 0.21 12.12
C GLN A 550 -15.51 1.05 13.20
N LEU A 551 -15.39 2.38 13.06
CA LEU A 551 -16.08 3.34 13.92
C LEU A 551 -16.73 4.44 13.07
N THR A 552 -17.86 4.99 13.56
CA THR A 552 -18.41 6.23 13.02
C THR A 552 -17.77 7.41 13.75
N HIS A 553 -17.29 8.42 13.04
CA HIS A 553 -16.71 9.63 13.61
C HIS A 553 -17.55 10.85 13.20
N TYR A 554 -18.13 11.51 14.19
CA TYR A 554 -19.07 12.63 14.02
C TYR A 554 -18.36 13.98 13.83
N GLU A 555 -17.16 13.97 13.27
CA GLU A 555 -16.24 15.11 13.08
C GLU A 555 -16.94 16.47 12.91
N SER A 556 -16.34 17.53 13.47
CA SER A 556 -16.68 18.95 13.25
C SER A 556 -17.85 19.54 14.07
N LYS A 557 -18.46 18.81 15.00
CA LYS A 557 -19.49 19.43 15.86
C LYS A 557 -18.91 20.49 16.82
N SER A 558 -17.67 20.27 17.29
CA SER A 558 -17.04 21.11 18.32
C SER A 558 -16.10 22.19 17.79
N ARG A 559 -15.50 22.04 16.61
CA ARG A 559 -14.41 22.92 16.13
C ARG A 559 -14.81 23.97 15.09
N GLY A 560 -15.72 23.67 14.15
CA GLY A 560 -15.87 24.45 12.91
C GLY A 560 -14.57 24.44 12.08
N GLY A 561 -14.62 24.81 10.78
CA GLY A 561 -13.44 24.84 9.92
C GLY A 561 -12.39 25.87 10.39
N ASP A 562 -11.13 25.44 10.48
CA ASP A 562 -9.99 26.27 10.92
C ASP A 562 -9.75 27.48 10.00
N GLU A 563 -10.17 27.40 8.73
CA GLU A 563 -9.95 28.46 7.72
C GLU A 563 -10.76 29.73 7.94
N LYS A 564 -11.85 29.67 8.70
CA LYS A 564 -12.76 30.81 8.90
C LYS A 564 -12.36 31.73 10.06
N ASP A 565 -11.48 31.26 10.94
CA ASP A 565 -10.99 32.02 12.11
C ASP A 565 -9.51 32.39 11.90
N PRO A 566 -9.15 33.68 11.87
CA PRO A 566 -7.77 34.12 11.65
C PRO A 566 -6.76 33.59 12.68
N VAL A 567 -7.18 33.34 13.91
CA VAL A 567 -6.31 32.79 14.97
C VAL A 567 -6.03 31.32 14.71
N LYS A 568 -7.09 30.56 14.41
CA LYS A 568 -6.97 29.14 14.05
C LYS A 568 -6.14 28.96 12.77
N ALA A 569 -6.35 29.79 11.74
CA ALA A 569 -5.60 29.76 10.49
C ALA A 569 -4.09 30.03 10.70
N ARG A 570 -3.72 30.99 11.57
CA ARG A 570 -2.32 31.26 11.93
C ARG A 570 -1.68 30.08 12.66
N ARG A 571 -2.38 29.50 13.64
CA ARG A 571 -1.91 28.30 14.34
C ARG A 571 -1.67 27.15 13.34
N PHE A 572 -2.65 26.86 12.50
CA PHE A 572 -2.55 25.80 11.49
C PHE A 572 -1.34 26.01 10.56
N ALA A 573 -1.12 27.23 10.08
CA ALA A 573 0.04 27.57 9.27
C ALA A 573 1.38 27.39 10.04
N ALA A 574 1.41 27.71 11.34
CA ALA A 574 2.59 27.47 12.16
C ALA A 574 2.88 25.96 12.35
N GLU A 575 1.85 25.15 12.59
CA GLU A 575 1.97 23.69 12.70
C GLU A 575 2.42 23.06 11.38
N GLN A 576 1.96 23.57 10.23
CA GLN A 576 2.46 23.16 8.89
C GLN A 576 3.94 23.46 8.71
N GLN A 577 4.39 24.66 9.08
CA GLN A 577 5.81 25.03 9.00
C GLN A 577 6.66 24.19 9.93
N ARG A 578 6.15 23.91 11.15
CA ARG A 578 6.83 23.05 12.10
C ARG A 578 7.01 21.63 11.57
N LEU A 579 5.98 21.05 10.93
CA LEU A 579 6.07 19.71 10.34
C LEU A 579 7.25 19.62 9.35
N TYR A 580 7.40 20.62 8.48
CA TYR A 580 8.54 20.69 7.57
C TYR A 580 9.89 20.93 8.27
N ALA A 581 9.88 21.71 9.35
CA ALA A 581 11.10 21.99 10.11
C ALA A 581 11.62 20.76 10.87
N VAL A 582 10.71 19.96 11.42
CA VAL A 582 11.05 18.74 12.18
C VAL A 582 11.44 17.59 11.27
N HIS A 583 10.63 17.30 10.27
CA HIS A 583 10.79 16.08 9.45
C HIS A 583 11.48 16.32 8.10
N GLY A 584 11.70 17.56 7.72
CA GLY A 584 12.22 17.91 6.40
C GLY A 584 11.15 17.84 5.31
N LYS A 585 11.05 18.91 4.51
CA LYS A 585 10.04 19.01 3.44
C LYS A 585 10.14 17.87 2.43
N ALA A 586 11.35 17.43 2.07
CA ALA A 586 11.55 16.34 1.11
C ALA A 586 10.95 15.02 1.63
N ASN A 587 11.16 14.69 2.91
CA ASN A 587 10.61 13.48 3.54
C ASN A 587 9.09 13.53 3.62
N ILE A 588 8.51 14.70 3.95
CA ILE A 588 7.05 14.85 3.97
C ILE A 588 6.44 14.68 2.57
N LEU A 589 7.10 15.18 1.53
CA LEU A 589 6.59 15.09 0.15
C LEU A 589 6.86 13.74 -0.52
N HIS A 590 7.52 12.80 0.16
CA HIS A 590 7.84 11.47 -0.34
C HIS A 590 7.35 10.40 0.65
N ASP A 591 6.10 9.95 0.46
CA ASP A 591 5.54 8.84 1.23
C ASP A 591 5.97 7.50 0.59
N PRO A 592 6.61 6.58 1.34
CA PRO A 592 7.03 5.29 0.79
C PRO A 592 5.85 4.41 0.35
N TYR A 593 4.70 4.57 0.99
CA TYR A 593 3.51 3.79 0.67
C TYR A 593 2.63 4.46 -0.39
N TYR A 594 3.11 5.55 -1.01
CA TYR A 594 2.38 6.28 -2.05
C TYR A 594 3.27 6.55 -3.27
N ASN A 595 2.96 5.90 -4.39
CA ASN A 595 3.78 5.97 -5.59
C ASN A 595 3.93 7.42 -6.14
N PRO A 596 5.13 7.87 -6.51
CA PRO A 596 5.36 9.23 -7.01
C PRO A 596 4.63 9.57 -8.32
N ASN A 597 4.10 8.57 -9.03
CA ASN A 597 3.29 8.75 -10.23
C ASN A 597 1.79 8.96 -9.92
N LEU A 598 1.39 8.91 -8.67
CA LEU A 598 0.05 9.27 -8.20
C LEU A 598 -0.03 10.76 -7.85
N THR A 599 -1.25 11.33 -7.89
CA THR A 599 -1.43 12.75 -7.59
C THR A 599 -1.40 13.05 -6.11
N MET A 600 -0.69 14.10 -5.72
CA MET A 600 -0.71 14.66 -4.36
C MET A 600 -1.81 15.73 -4.16
N ASP A 601 -2.64 15.97 -5.17
CA ASP A 601 -3.72 16.97 -5.10
C ASP A 601 -5.06 16.39 -4.64
N ARG A 602 -5.16 15.05 -4.52
CA ARG A 602 -6.40 14.34 -4.21
C ARG A 602 -6.14 13.03 -3.51
N GLU A 603 -7.10 12.62 -2.70
CA GLU A 603 -7.06 11.47 -1.81
C GLU A 603 -7.46 10.14 -2.49
N ASP A 604 -7.60 10.13 -3.82
CA ASP A 604 -8.25 9.04 -4.57
C ASP A 604 -7.30 8.11 -5.32
N PHE A 605 -5.98 8.21 -5.09
CA PHE A 605 -4.94 7.46 -5.81
C PHE A 605 -5.05 7.60 -7.34
N SER A 606 -5.56 8.73 -7.82
CA SER A 606 -5.55 9.00 -9.25
C SER A 606 -4.13 9.24 -9.75
N GLU A 607 -3.92 8.92 -11.01
CA GLU A 607 -2.66 9.21 -11.70
C GLU A 607 -2.31 10.71 -11.63
N SER A 608 -1.04 11.01 -11.43
CA SER A 608 -0.50 12.38 -11.47
C SER A 608 -0.65 13.00 -12.86
N ASN A 609 -0.89 14.30 -12.89
CA ASN A 609 -0.78 15.07 -14.14
C ASN A 609 0.68 15.26 -14.56
N ASP A 610 1.62 15.10 -13.64
CA ASP A 610 3.05 15.24 -13.86
C ASP A 610 3.74 13.88 -13.84
N LEU A 611 3.88 13.27 -15.01
CA LEU A 611 4.61 12.03 -15.24
C LEU A 611 5.99 12.32 -15.88
N ARG A 612 6.62 13.45 -15.54
CA ARG A 612 7.94 13.80 -16.08
C ARG A 612 8.99 12.75 -15.74
N GLY A 613 8.97 12.19 -14.52
CA GLY A 613 9.89 11.13 -14.12
C GLY A 613 9.88 9.93 -15.07
N LEU A 614 8.68 9.46 -15.47
CA LEU A 614 8.53 8.39 -16.47
C LEU A 614 9.04 8.81 -17.85
N LYS A 615 8.68 10.02 -18.32
CA LYS A 615 9.07 10.53 -19.65
C LYS A 615 10.56 10.79 -19.78
N GLU A 616 11.20 11.18 -18.69
CA GLU A 616 12.65 11.41 -18.60
C GLU A 616 13.43 10.10 -18.40
N GLY A 617 12.73 8.98 -18.11
CA GLY A 617 13.34 7.71 -17.76
C GLY A 617 14.19 7.83 -16.50
N ARG A 618 13.72 8.64 -15.53
CA ARG A 618 14.43 8.86 -14.26
C ARG A 618 14.41 7.57 -13.47
N ILE A 619 15.57 7.06 -13.13
CA ILE A 619 15.73 5.87 -12.32
C ILE A 619 15.88 6.31 -10.87
N THR A 620 14.90 5.95 -10.07
CA THR A 620 14.94 6.05 -8.62
C THR A 620 14.64 4.67 -8.08
N VAL A 621 15.35 4.26 -7.06
CA VAL A 621 15.15 2.98 -6.39
C VAL A 621 15.43 3.17 -4.92
N GLN A 622 14.57 2.59 -4.08
CA GLN A 622 14.77 2.55 -2.64
C GLN A 622 14.49 1.15 -2.14
N TRP A 623 15.44 0.63 -1.36
CA TRP A 623 15.22 -0.60 -0.61
C TRP A 623 14.44 -0.30 0.66
N ARG A 624 13.48 -1.17 1.00
CA ARG A 624 12.68 -1.09 2.23
C ARG A 624 12.63 -2.46 2.91
N LYS A 625 12.63 -2.40 4.24
CA LYS A 625 12.51 -3.55 5.12
C LYS A 625 11.05 -3.82 5.50
#